data_a2301ab09c57befb84378b25f84f4865
#
_entry.id   a2301ab09c57befb84378b25f84f4865
#
_cell.length_a   1.000
_cell.length_b   1.000
_cell.length_c   1.000
_cell.angle_alpha   90.00
_cell.angle_beta   90.00
_cell.angle_gamma   90.00
#
_symmetry.space_group_name_H-M   'P 1'
#
loop_
_entity.id
_entity.type
_entity.pdbx_description
1 polymer ?
#
loop_
_entity_poly.entity_id
_entity_poly.type
_entity_poly.pdbx_seq_one_letter_code
_entity_poly.pdbx_strand_id
1 'polypeptide(L)'
;LLSRGLGDVYKRQYIYWAMTADSSIIDARAVSETETISRTLTVYDGHAFIGGGRLLPDTLIVKEHGESTAGVEDTDYTVDYTDDLLTIELKGALADATSLDITITRTLEGCVKIVPLLEGGAVPDESILEKVLEACNASDIRPLTDVVTAVAPEVITYDIEIVYYTTPETEAEVVANVEGTDGAIDRYNEWQVGALGRDINPDQLRKRILCPSWGENLTGAFRVDVTKPVYTPVSDTQVAKFSGHLTVSHKTESEVV
;
A
#
# COMPACT_ATOMS: atom_id res chain seq x y z
N LEU A 1 -14.72 14.52 16.13
CA LEU A 1 -14.86 13.11 16.59
C LEU A 1 -16.03 12.38 15.90
N LEU A 2 -17.13 13.07 15.52
CA LEU A 2 -18.28 12.47 14.82
C LEU A 2 -18.02 12.20 13.33
N SER A 3 -17.16 12.96 12.67
CA SER A 3 -16.88 12.79 11.23
C SER A 3 -15.98 11.58 10.92
N ARG A 4 -15.11 11.17 11.85
CA ARG A 4 -14.27 9.98 11.68
C ARG A 4 -15.07 8.67 11.69
N GLY A 5 -16.08 8.56 12.57
CA GLY A 5 -16.87 7.33 12.71
C GLY A 5 -17.85 7.09 11.56
N LEU A 6 -18.49 8.13 11.02
CA LEU A 6 -19.40 7.98 9.87
C LEU A 6 -18.66 7.62 8.58
N GLY A 7 -17.49 8.22 8.30
CA GLY A 7 -16.69 7.90 7.14
C GLY A 7 -16.28 6.41 7.07
N ASP A 8 -15.93 5.83 8.21
CA ASP A 8 -15.53 4.42 8.29
C ASP A 8 -16.70 3.45 8.11
N VAL A 9 -17.90 3.82 8.54
CA VAL A 9 -19.12 3.00 8.32
C VAL A 9 -19.48 2.94 6.84
N TYR A 10 -19.47 4.09 6.14
CA TYR A 10 -19.75 4.13 4.70
C TYR A 10 -18.70 3.38 3.88
N LYS A 11 -17.40 3.52 4.21
CA LYS A 11 -16.33 2.75 3.55
C LYS A 11 -16.55 1.25 3.67
N ARG A 12 -16.94 0.75 4.85
CA ARG A 12 -17.23 -0.69 5.05
C ARG A 12 -18.42 -1.16 4.23
N GLN A 13 -19.44 -0.32 4.05
CA GLN A 13 -20.57 -0.65 3.20
C GLN A 13 -20.15 -0.78 1.73
N TYR A 14 -19.39 0.15 1.21
CA TYR A 14 -18.86 0.05 -0.16
C TYR A 14 -17.99 -1.19 -0.36
N ILE A 15 -17.12 -1.53 0.60
CA ILE A 15 -16.33 -2.76 0.57
C ILE A 15 -17.25 -3.99 0.51
N TYR A 16 -18.30 -4.03 1.33
CA TYR A 16 -19.27 -5.15 1.34
C TYR A 16 -19.94 -5.30 -0.03
N TRP A 17 -20.45 -4.23 -0.63
CA TRP A 17 -21.08 -4.29 -1.94
C TRP A 17 -20.11 -4.67 -3.05
N ALA A 18 -18.91 -4.14 -3.02
CA ALA A 18 -17.86 -4.53 -3.97
C ALA A 18 -17.54 -6.02 -3.88
N MET A 19 -17.41 -6.56 -2.67
CA MET A 19 -17.15 -7.99 -2.43
C MET A 19 -18.30 -8.89 -2.89
N THR A 20 -19.53 -8.39 -2.95
CA THR A 20 -20.72 -9.15 -3.40
C THR A 20 -21.01 -8.99 -4.88
N ALA A 21 -20.33 -8.09 -5.58
CA ALA A 21 -20.57 -7.80 -6.99
C ALA A 21 -20.20 -8.97 -7.92
N ASP A 22 -19.14 -9.71 -7.57
CA ASP A 22 -18.71 -10.90 -8.29
C ASP A 22 -18.02 -11.89 -7.35
N SER A 23 -18.25 -13.18 -7.55
CA SER A 23 -17.70 -14.24 -6.69
C SER A 23 -16.18 -14.41 -6.79
N SER A 24 -15.54 -13.88 -7.82
CA SER A 24 -14.10 -13.89 -8.00
C SER A 24 -13.36 -12.82 -7.16
N ILE A 25 -14.08 -11.87 -6.58
CA ILE A 25 -13.50 -10.81 -5.75
C ILE A 25 -13.23 -11.36 -4.35
N ILE A 26 -11.97 -11.37 -3.95
CA ILE A 26 -11.51 -11.88 -2.65
C ILE A 26 -11.19 -10.80 -1.62
N ASP A 27 -10.93 -9.57 -2.07
CA ASP A 27 -10.69 -8.41 -1.23
C ASP A 27 -11.12 -7.13 -1.96
N ALA A 28 -11.43 -6.10 -1.22
CA ALA A 28 -11.73 -4.80 -1.78
C ALA A 28 -11.32 -3.69 -0.78
N ARG A 29 -10.93 -2.54 -1.33
CA ARG A 29 -10.69 -1.31 -0.54
C ARG A 29 -11.58 -0.19 -1.05
N ALA A 30 -12.06 0.62 -0.12
CA ALA A 30 -12.74 1.87 -0.38
C ALA A 30 -11.89 3.01 0.18
N VAL A 31 -11.32 3.81 -0.68
CA VAL A 31 -10.47 4.94 -0.30
C VAL A 31 -11.06 6.24 -0.83
N SER A 32 -10.80 7.35 -0.14
CA SER A 32 -11.17 8.66 -0.66
C SER A 32 -10.30 8.99 -1.86
N GLU A 33 -10.86 9.56 -2.91
CA GLU A 33 -10.06 10.09 -4.00
C GLU A 33 -9.24 11.28 -3.54
N THR A 34 -8.07 11.43 -4.14
CA THR A 34 -7.17 12.53 -3.85
C THR A 34 -6.76 13.21 -5.14
N GLU A 35 -6.50 14.51 -5.06
CA GLU A 35 -5.88 15.25 -6.16
C GLU A 35 -4.66 16.01 -5.66
N THR A 36 -3.64 16.09 -6.50
CA THR A 36 -2.47 16.92 -6.25
C THR A 36 -2.69 18.28 -6.88
N ILE A 37 -2.60 19.32 -6.07
CA ILE A 37 -2.72 20.71 -6.52
C ILE A 37 -1.37 21.40 -6.44
N SER A 38 -1.08 22.24 -7.43
CA SER A 38 0.10 23.12 -7.44
C SER A 38 -0.39 24.57 -7.49
N ARG A 39 0.17 25.41 -6.61
CA ARG A 39 -0.18 26.84 -6.53
C ARG A 39 1.03 27.67 -6.20
N THR A 40 1.05 28.91 -6.70
CA THR A 40 1.96 29.94 -6.21
C THR A 40 1.27 30.74 -5.13
N LEU A 41 1.88 30.83 -3.96
CA LEU A 41 1.40 31.57 -2.79
C LEU A 41 2.26 32.81 -2.59
N THR A 42 1.59 33.92 -2.22
CA THR A 42 2.30 35.13 -1.77
C THR A 42 2.60 35.01 -0.29
N VAL A 43 3.80 35.40 0.10
CA VAL A 43 4.23 35.43 1.50
C VAL A 43 3.86 36.76 2.14
N TYR A 44 3.29 36.72 3.33
CA TYR A 44 2.96 37.89 4.14
C TYR A 44 3.55 37.71 5.55
N ASP A 45 4.44 38.60 5.93
CA ASP A 45 5.09 38.61 7.25
C ASP A 45 5.71 37.24 7.61
N GLY A 46 6.45 36.65 6.64
CA GLY A 46 7.08 35.35 6.80
C GLY A 46 6.14 34.14 6.77
N HIS A 47 4.86 34.33 6.40
CA HIS A 47 3.88 33.25 6.36
C HIS A 47 3.20 33.14 4.99
N ALA A 48 2.88 31.91 4.61
CA ALA A 48 2.01 31.60 3.48
C ALA A 48 0.85 30.70 3.93
N PHE A 49 -0.30 30.85 3.28
CA PHE A 49 -1.53 30.19 3.68
C PHE A 49 -2.17 29.45 2.51
N ILE A 50 -2.66 28.25 2.78
CA ILE A 50 -3.48 27.47 1.84
C ILE A 50 -4.66 26.85 2.56
N GLY A 51 -5.87 27.10 2.05
CA GLY A 51 -7.10 26.51 2.51
C GLY A 51 -7.84 25.80 1.37
N GLY A 52 -8.92 25.12 1.70
CA GLY A 52 -9.83 24.55 0.70
C GLY A 52 -9.77 23.04 0.60
N GLY A 53 -10.42 22.38 1.52
CA GLY A 53 -10.60 20.94 1.57
C GLY A 53 -9.58 20.25 2.47
N ARG A 54 -9.73 18.93 2.65
CA ARG A 54 -8.85 18.13 3.50
C ARG A 54 -7.46 17.98 2.87
N LEU A 55 -6.59 18.92 3.17
CA LEU A 55 -5.18 18.86 2.77
C LEU A 55 -4.47 17.72 3.52
N LEU A 56 -3.49 17.09 2.88
CA LEU A 56 -2.60 16.09 3.45
C LEU A 56 -1.21 16.74 3.65
N PRO A 57 -0.93 17.29 4.85
CA PRO A 57 0.31 18.06 5.11
C PRO A 57 1.58 17.28 4.78
N ASP A 58 1.62 15.98 5.05
CA ASP A 58 2.76 15.10 4.77
C ASP A 58 3.12 14.98 3.28
N THR A 59 2.27 15.51 2.38
CA THR A 59 2.52 15.54 0.93
C THR A 59 2.99 16.89 0.42
N LEU A 60 3.19 17.86 1.33
CA LEU A 60 3.56 19.21 0.99
C LEU A 60 4.99 19.29 0.45
N ILE A 61 5.14 19.92 -0.70
CA ILE A 61 6.44 20.31 -1.27
C ILE A 61 6.41 21.83 -1.40
N VAL A 62 7.39 22.50 -0.82
CA VAL A 62 7.54 23.96 -0.83
C VAL A 62 8.81 24.33 -1.58
N LYS A 63 8.71 25.28 -2.49
CA LYS A 63 9.86 25.86 -3.21
C LYS A 63 9.73 27.37 -3.23
N GLU A 64 10.84 28.09 -3.26
CA GLU A 64 10.81 29.50 -3.64
C GLU A 64 10.35 29.62 -5.10
N HIS A 65 9.55 30.63 -5.39
CA HIS A 65 8.98 30.80 -6.72
C HIS A 65 10.06 30.95 -7.79
N GLY A 66 9.99 30.08 -8.79
CA GLY A 66 10.97 30.05 -9.89
C GLY A 66 12.21 29.19 -9.62
N GLU A 67 12.36 28.66 -8.41
CA GLU A 67 13.48 27.77 -8.06
C GLU A 67 13.13 26.30 -8.23
N SER A 68 14.15 25.48 -8.52
CA SER A 68 13.98 24.03 -8.67
C SER A 68 14.13 23.26 -7.37
N THR A 69 14.85 23.83 -6.40
CA THR A 69 15.17 23.17 -5.13
C THR A 69 14.02 23.30 -4.16
N ALA A 70 13.59 22.18 -3.57
CA ALA A 70 12.60 22.18 -2.51
C ALA A 70 13.25 22.53 -1.17
N GLY A 71 12.54 23.36 -0.38
CA GLY A 71 12.88 23.60 1.03
C GLY A 71 12.69 22.34 1.87
N VAL A 72 13.36 22.30 2.99
CA VAL A 72 13.33 21.19 3.94
C VAL A 72 12.49 21.59 5.15
N GLU A 73 11.45 20.81 5.47
CA GLU A 73 10.63 21.03 6.66
C GLU A 73 11.52 21.02 7.93
N ASP A 74 11.14 21.77 8.93
CA ASP A 74 11.90 22.04 10.16
C ASP A 74 13.22 22.84 9.99
N THR A 75 13.75 22.94 8.76
CA THR A 75 14.95 23.72 8.45
C THR A 75 14.62 25.04 7.75
N ASP A 76 13.86 24.99 6.67
CA ASP A 76 13.53 26.12 5.83
C ASP A 76 12.10 26.64 6.02
N TYR A 77 11.23 25.84 6.58
CA TYR A 77 9.86 26.21 6.96
C TYR A 77 9.32 25.30 8.05
N THR A 78 8.23 25.72 8.69
CA THR A 78 7.39 24.88 9.54
C THR A 78 5.95 24.93 9.07
N VAL A 79 5.17 23.90 9.42
CA VAL A 79 3.79 23.76 8.98
C VAL A 79 2.88 23.62 10.20
N ASP A 80 1.79 24.40 10.22
CA ASP A 80 0.66 24.18 11.11
C ASP A 80 -0.61 23.97 10.29
N TYR A 81 -1.39 22.93 10.65
CA TYR A 81 -2.65 22.61 9.97
C TYR A 81 -3.79 22.57 10.97
N THR A 82 -4.57 23.62 10.98
CA THR A 82 -5.68 23.82 11.92
C THR A 82 -6.92 24.34 11.17
N ASP A 83 -8.08 23.76 11.43
CA ASP A 83 -9.38 24.19 10.88
C ASP A 83 -9.41 24.26 9.33
N ASP A 84 -8.84 23.25 8.64
CA ASP A 84 -8.71 23.17 7.17
C ASP A 84 -7.87 24.31 6.56
N LEU A 85 -7.08 25.01 7.35
CA LEU A 85 -6.09 25.99 6.95
C LEU A 85 -4.69 25.45 7.24
N LEU A 86 -3.86 25.38 6.21
CA LEU A 86 -2.44 25.07 6.32
C LEU A 86 -1.67 26.39 6.31
N THR A 87 -0.92 26.63 7.37
CA THR A 87 -0.03 27.77 7.54
C THR A 87 1.41 27.30 7.39
N ILE A 88 2.15 27.95 6.52
CA ILE A 88 3.59 27.70 6.30
C ILE A 88 4.33 28.91 6.86
N GLU A 89 5.12 28.73 7.91
CA GLU A 89 6.00 29.72 8.49
C GLU A 89 7.40 29.55 7.93
N LEU A 90 7.95 30.60 7.33
CA LEU A 90 9.25 30.55 6.64
C LEU A 90 10.41 30.81 7.58
N LYS A 91 11.49 30.09 7.34
CA LYS A 91 12.77 30.24 8.04
C LYS A 91 13.92 29.77 7.15
N GLY A 92 15.14 29.74 7.67
CA GLY A 92 16.31 29.21 6.94
C GLY A 92 16.49 29.81 5.57
N ALA A 93 16.63 28.96 4.56
CA ALA A 93 16.85 29.39 3.18
C ALA A 93 15.64 30.10 2.54
N LEU A 94 14.44 29.86 3.06
CA LEU A 94 13.20 30.48 2.56
C LEU A 94 12.78 31.74 3.34
N ALA A 95 13.53 32.17 4.35
CA ALA A 95 13.15 33.27 5.25
C ALA A 95 12.84 34.60 4.53
N ASP A 96 13.49 34.88 3.43
CA ASP A 96 13.35 36.12 2.65
C ASP A 96 12.47 35.93 1.40
N ALA A 97 11.91 34.75 1.17
CA ALA A 97 11.07 34.48 0.01
C ALA A 97 9.78 35.31 0.05
N THR A 98 9.45 35.94 -1.08
CA THR A 98 8.22 36.75 -1.24
C THR A 98 7.06 35.97 -1.84
N SER A 99 7.35 34.86 -2.48
CA SER A 99 6.37 33.93 -3.05
C SER A 99 6.92 32.49 -3.08
N LEU A 100 6.01 31.52 -2.95
CA LEU A 100 6.32 30.11 -2.91
C LEU A 100 5.53 29.36 -3.98
N ASP A 101 6.17 28.41 -4.64
CA ASP A 101 5.50 27.37 -5.43
C ASP A 101 5.30 26.16 -4.54
N ILE A 102 4.06 25.81 -4.31
CA ILE A 102 3.71 24.65 -3.47
C ILE A 102 3.03 23.58 -4.30
N THR A 103 3.28 22.34 -3.94
CA THR A 103 2.53 21.18 -4.40
C THR A 103 2.07 20.41 -3.18
N ILE A 104 0.77 20.12 -3.11
CA ILE A 104 0.16 19.40 -1.97
C ILE A 104 -1.01 18.55 -2.47
N THR A 105 -1.23 17.42 -1.82
CA THR A 105 -2.37 16.55 -2.10
C THR A 105 -3.54 16.90 -1.17
N ARG A 106 -4.75 16.87 -1.69
CA ARG A 106 -5.98 16.97 -0.89
C ARG A 106 -6.92 15.81 -1.15
N THR A 107 -7.74 15.48 -0.17
CA THR A 107 -8.83 14.51 -0.31
C THR A 107 -10.04 15.20 -0.94
N LEU A 108 -10.62 14.58 -1.97
CA LEU A 108 -11.88 15.02 -2.57
C LEU A 108 -13.06 14.53 -1.73
N GLU A 109 -13.86 15.46 -1.21
CA GLU A 109 -15.05 15.12 -0.44
C GLU A 109 -16.13 14.49 -1.34
N GLY A 110 -16.79 13.45 -0.83
CA GLY A 110 -17.81 12.74 -1.58
C GLY A 110 -17.30 11.91 -2.76
N CYS A 111 -15.99 11.80 -2.95
CA CYS A 111 -15.40 10.96 -3.99
C CYS A 111 -14.81 9.70 -3.37
N VAL A 112 -15.35 8.54 -3.72
CA VAL A 112 -14.96 7.23 -3.21
C VAL A 112 -14.42 6.39 -4.35
N LYS A 113 -13.20 5.92 -4.19
CA LYS A 113 -12.54 5.00 -5.11
C LYS A 113 -12.57 3.58 -4.54
N ILE A 114 -13.14 2.65 -5.29
CA ILE A 114 -13.19 1.23 -4.95
C ILE A 114 -12.10 0.50 -5.73
N VAL A 115 -11.33 -0.32 -5.01
CA VAL A 115 -10.26 -1.14 -5.59
C VAL A 115 -10.55 -2.60 -5.26
N PRO A 116 -11.11 -3.39 -6.19
CA PRO A 116 -11.34 -4.82 -5.99
C PRO A 116 -10.09 -5.64 -6.35
N LEU A 117 -9.89 -6.76 -5.64
CA LEU A 117 -8.83 -7.74 -5.91
C LEU A 117 -9.48 -9.09 -6.22
N LEU A 118 -9.03 -9.73 -7.29
CA LEU A 118 -9.49 -11.05 -7.68
C LEU A 118 -8.61 -12.16 -7.10
N GLU A 119 -9.16 -13.38 -7.11
CA GLU A 119 -8.44 -14.58 -6.68
C GLU A 119 -7.09 -14.73 -7.39
N GLY A 120 -6.07 -15.20 -6.67
CA GLY A 120 -4.71 -15.32 -7.17
C GLY A 120 -4.01 -14.00 -7.48
N GLY A 121 -4.52 -12.87 -6.96
CA GLY A 121 -3.97 -11.54 -7.24
C GLY A 121 -4.18 -11.09 -8.69
N ALA A 122 -5.19 -11.65 -9.38
CA ALA A 122 -5.54 -11.22 -10.72
C ALA A 122 -6.10 -9.79 -10.71
N VAL A 123 -5.76 -9.04 -11.76
CA VAL A 123 -6.24 -7.67 -11.93
C VAL A 123 -7.62 -7.73 -12.59
N PRO A 124 -8.65 -7.08 -12.01
CA PRO A 124 -9.98 -7.04 -12.59
C PRO A 124 -9.98 -6.33 -13.95
N ASP A 125 -10.72 -6.89 -14.89
CA ASP A 125 -11.00 -6.26 -16.17
C ASP A 125 -12.16 -5.25 -16.07
N GLU A 126 -12.44 -4.54 -17.17
CA GLU A 126 -13.47 -3.52 -17.22
C GLU A 126 -14.87 -4.08 -16.85
N SER A 127 -15.17 -5.31 -17.26
CA SER A 127 -16.45 -5.98 -16.96
C SER A 127 -16.66 -6.20 -15.45
N ILE A 128 -15.62 -6.57 -14.73
CA ILE A 128 -15.68 -6.71 -13.25
C ILE A 128 -15.79 -5.34 -12.59
N LEU A 129 -15.06 -4.34 -13.08
CA LEU A 129 -15.14 -2.97 -12.55
C LEU A 129 -16.53 -2.37 -12.76
N GLU A 130 -17.17 -2.61 -13.89
CA GLU A 130 -18.56 -2.20 -14.15
C GLU A 130 -19.55 -2.86 -13.18
N LYS A 131 -19.43 -4.17 -12.91
CA LYS A 131 -20.25 -4.87 -11.90
C LYS A 131 -20.09 -4.26 -10.50
N VAL A 132 -18.85 -3.95 -10.12
CA VAL A 132 -18.56 -3.27 -8.83
C VAL A 132 -19.22 -1.89 -8.79
N LEU A 133 -19.12 -1.11 -9.86
CA LEU A 133 -19.76 0.19 -9.95
C LEU A 133 -21.28 0.08 -9.89
N GLU A 134 -21.90 -0.87 -10.59
CA GLU A 134 -23.35 -1.10 -10.56
C GLU A 134 -23.80 -1.44 -9.13
N ALA A 135 -23.12 -2.36 -8.46
CA ALA A 135 -23.40 -2.74 -7.08
C ALA A 135 -23.27 -1.56 -6.09
N CYS A 136 -22.25 -0.72 -6.25
CA CYS A 136 -22.00 0.41 -5.37
C CYS A 136 -22.84 1.66 -5.69
N ASN A 137 -23.40 1.78 -6.91
CA ASN A 137 -24.19 2.92 -7.35
C ASN A 137 -25.71 2.69 -7.29
N ALA A 138 -26.18 1.55 -6.80
CA ALA A 138 -27.62 1.30 -6.67
C ALA A 138 -28.31 2.41 -5.87
N SER A 139 -29.47 2.86 -6.35
CA SER A 139 -30.16 4.10 -5.88
C SER A 139 -30.60 4.07 -4.43
N ASP A 140 -30.73 2.90 -3.84
CA ASP A 140 -31.08 2.63 -2.44
C ASP A 140 -29.87 2.50 -1.52
N ILE A 141 -28.68 2.55 -2.09
CA ILE A 141 -27.40 2.24 -1.45
C ILE A 141 -26.53 3.48 -1.31
N ARG A 142 -26.36 4.23 -2.41
CA ARG A 142 -25.44 5.35 -2.49
C ARG A 142 -26.03 6.63 -1.91
N PRO A 143 -25.32 7.36 -1.01
CA PRO A 143 -25.65 8.75 -0.71
C PRO A 143 -25.69 9.59 -1.99
N LEU A 144 -26.68 10.46 -2.13
CA LEU A 144 -26.88 11.28 -3.33
C LEU A 144 -25.68 12.19 -3.69
N THR A 145 -24.82 12.45 -2.70
CA THR A 145 -23.65 13.33 -2.84
C THR A 145 -22.38 12.60 -3.24
N ASP A 146 -22.36 11.24 -3.20
CA ASP A 146 -21.14 10.50 -3.43
C ASP A 146 -20.94 10.19 -4.92
N VAL A 147 -19.73 10.42 -5.41
CA VAL A 147 -19.24 9.96 -6.69
C VAL A 147 -18.38 8.73 -6.45
N VAL A 148 -18.78 7.58 -6.98
CA VAL A 148 -18.06 6.32 -6.80
C VAL A 148 -17.36 5.96 -8.09
N THR A 149 -16.08 5.62 -7.99
CA THR A 149 -15.25 5.09 -9.08
C THR A 149 -14.74 3.70 -8.71
N ALA A 150 -14.53 2.83 -9.69
CA ALA A 150 -13.88 1.54 -9.50
C ALA A 150 -12.64 1.49 -10.39
N VAL A 151 -11.51 1.09 -9.81
CA VAL A 151 -10.23 1.00 -10.51
C VAL A 151 -9.51 -0.29 -10.15
N ALA A 152 -8.71 -0.79 -11.07
CA ALA A 152 -7.85 -1.93 -10.81
C ALA A 152 -6.74 -1.58 -9.81
N PRO A 153 -6.28 -2.53 -8.97
CA PRO A 153 -5.14 -2.32 -8.10
C PRO A 153 -3.87 -2.11 -8.91
N GLU A 154 -2.97 -1.30 -8.38
CA GLU A 154 -1.60 -1.22 -8.89
C GLU A 154 -0.81 -2.45 -8.45
N VAL A 155 -0.07 -3.06 -9.38
CA VAL A 155 0.73 -4.26 -9.12
C VAL A 155 2.16 -3.86 -8.80
N ILE A 156 2.63 -4.20 -7.60
CA ILE A 156 4.04 -4.13 -7.22
C ILE A 156 4.65 -5.52 -7.33
N THR A 157 5.82 -5.65 -7.92
CA THR A 157 6.49 -6.94 -8.07
C THR A 157 7.68 -7.08 -7.12
N TYR A 158 7.94 -8.31 -6.69
CA TYR A 158 9.12 -8.67 -5.90
C TYR A 158 9.77 -9.95 -6.42
N ASP A 159 11.09 -10.06 -6.22
CA ASP A 159 11.88 -11.26 -6.48
C ASP A 159 12.04 -12.08 -5.20
N ILE A 160 12.40 -13.35 -5.34
CA ILE A 160 12.80 -14.21 -4.23
C ILE A 160 14.23 -14.68 -4.46
N GLU A 161 15.11 -14.42 -3.48
CA GLU A 161 16.49 -14.87 -3.43
C GLU A 161 16.82 -15.35 -2.02
N ILE A 162 16.97 -16.68 -1.87
CA ILE A 162 17.16 -17.32 -0.58
C ILE A 162 18.22 -18.42 -0.63
N VAL A 163 18.84 -18.64 0.52
CA VAL A 163 19.65 -19.83 0.80
C VAL A 163 19.11 -20.45 2.08
N TYR A 164 18.69 -21.71 2.01
CA TYR A 164 18.25 -22.44 3.22
C TYR A 164 19.18 -23.60 3.54
N TYR A 165 19.08 -24.09 4.76
CA TYR A 165 19.99 -25.08 5.32
C TYR A 165 19.23 -26.30 5.83
N THR A 166 19.76 -27.47 5.49
CA THR A 166 19.17 -28.77 5.82
C THR A 166 20.26 -29.74 6.27
N THR A 167 19.87 -30.84 6.90
CA THR A 167 20.80 -31.93 7.20
C THR A 167 20.89 -32.88 6.01
N PRO A 168 22.03 -33.64 5.87
CA PRO A 168 22.16 -34.60 4.78
C PRO A 168 21.06 -35.68 4.76
N GLU A 169 20.51 -36.02 5.95
CA GLU A 169 19.50 -37.06 6.07
C GLU A 169 18.11 -36.64 5.59
N THR A 170 17.81 -35.32 5.65
CA THR A 170 16.49 -34.76 5.34
C THR A 170 16.47 -33.93 4.06
N GLU A 171 17.59 -33.77 3.37
CA GLU A 171 17.77 -32.88 2.23
C GLU A 171 16.63 -32.99 1.19
N ALA A 172 16.35 -34.19 0.69
CA ALA A 172 15.36 -34.40 -0.36
C ALA A 172 13.93 -34.01 0.08
N GLU A 173 13.58 -34.28 1.34
CA GLU A 173 12.29 -33.93 1.91
C GLU A 173 12.18 -32.40 2.10
N VAL A 174 13.23 -31.78 2.61
CA VAL A 174 13.26 -30.32 2.81
C VAL A 174 13.16 -29.55 1.49
N VAL A 175 13.89 -30.00 0.46
CA VAL A 175 13.78 -29.42 -0.88
C VAL A 175 12.35 -29.50 -1.41
N ALA A 176 11.70 -30.66 -1.28
CA ALA A 176 10.30 -30.82 -1.70
C ALA A 176 9.36 -29.92 -0.92
N ASN A 177 9.56 -29.75 0.40
CA ASN A 177 8.72 -28.93 1.25
C ASN A 177 8.96 -27.41 1.09
N VAL A 178 10.13 -27.00 0.63
CA VAL A 178 10.44 -25.58 0.40
C VAL A 178 10.14 -25.16 -1.04
N GLU A 179 10.61 -25.95 -2.03
CA GLU A 179 10.61 -25.58 -3.46
C GLU A 179 9.54 -26.32 -4.27
N GLY A 180 8.95 -27.39 -3.72
CA GLY A 180 7.94 -28.21 -4.41
C GLY A 180 6.60 -27.48 -4.55
N THR A 181 5.71 -28.08 -5.32
CA THR A 181 4.31 -27.63 -5.43
C THR A 181 3.66 -27.58 -4.04
N ASP A 182 2.98 -26.49 -3.74
CA ASP A 182 2.44 -26.18 -2.40
C ASP A 182 3.54 -26.07 -1.31
N GLY A 183 4.78 -25.88 -1.69
CA GLY A 183 5.90 -25.67 -0.79
C GLY A 183 5.83 -24.33 -0.07
N ALA A 184 6.83 -24.07 0.79
CA ALA A 184 6.87 -22.85 1.59
C ALA A 184 6.90 -21.56 0.74
N ILE A 185 7.56 -21.62 -0.41
CA ILE A 185 7.65 -20.50 -1.37
C ILE A 185 6.29 -20.24 -2.02
N ASP A 186 5.62 -21.28 -2.50
CA ASP A 186 4.30 -21.16 -3.13
C ASP A 186 3.28 -20.60 -2.13
N ARG A 187 3.25 -21.15 -0.91
CA ARG A 187 2.38 -20.66 0.17
C ARG A 187 2.66 -19.22 0.57
N TYR A 188 3.91 -18.77 0.45
CA TYR A 188 4.23 -17.35 0.67
C TYR A 188 3.64 -16.48 -0.45
N ASN A 189 3.81 -16.89 -1.71
CA ASN A 189 3.29 -16.15 -2.86
C ASN A 189 1.76 -16.09 -2.85
N GLU A 190 1.08 -17.19 -2.58
CA GLU A 190 -0.38 -17.23 -2.44
C GLU A 190 -0.89 -16.33 -1.30
N TRP A 191 -0.22 -16.38 -0.16
CA TRP A 191 -0.56 -15.50 0.95
C TRP A 191 -0.35 -14.04 0.57
N GLN A 192 0.76 -13.70 -0.10
CA GLN A 192 1.10 -12.32 -0.44
C GLN A 192 0.04 -11.69 -1.34
N VAL A 193 -0.42 -12.41 -2.37
CA VAL A 193 -1.43 -11.91 -3.32
C VAL A 193 -2.87 -11.97 -2.78
N GLY A 194 -3.09 -12.56 -1.64
CA GLY A 194 -4.43 -12.77 -1.07
C GLY A 194 -5.07 -11.55 -0.42
N ALA A 195 -4.42 -10.38 -0.39
CA ALA A 195 -5.02 -9.14 0.11
C ALA A 195 -4.31 -7.90 -0.44
N LEU A 196 -5.08 -6.82 -0.60
CA LEU A 196 -4.57 -5.47 -0.89
C LEU A 196 -3.84 -4.88 0.32
N GLY A 197 -2.84 -4.03 0.06
CA GLY A 197 -2.11 -3.32 1.11
C GLY A 197 -1.26 -4.21 2.00
N ARG A 198 -0.94 -5.43 1.55
CA ARG A 198 -0.10 -6.33 2.32
C ARG A 198 1.37 -6.07 2.02
N ASP A 199 2.09 -5.56 3.02
CA ASP A 199 3.52 -5.28 2.91
C ASP A 199 4.30 -6.52 2.47
N ILE A 200 5.30 -6.30 1.62
CA ILE A 200 6.27 -7.34 1.28
C ILE A 200 7.18 -7.51 2.50
N ASN A 201 6.99 -8.62 3.22
CA ASN A 201 7.70 -8.88 4.47
C ASN A 201 8.55 -10.16 4.38
N PRO A 202 9.90 -10.04 4.37
CA PRO A 202 10.80 -11.19 4.31
C PRO A 202 10.65 -12.14 5.50
N ASP A 203 10.21 -11.64 6.66
CA ASP A 203 10.03 -12.48 7.85
C ASP A 203 8.83 -13.43 7.72
N GLN A 204 7.85 -13.07 6.89
CA GLN A 204 6.75 -13.98 6.56
C GLN A 204 7.22 -15.14 5.66
N LEU A 205 8.21 -14.92 4.80
CA LEU A 205 8.85 -15.99 4.04
C LEU A 205 9.70 -16.87 4.96
N ARG A 206 10.55 -16.27 5.81
CA ARG A 206 11.33 -17.00 6.83
C ARG A 206 10.44 -17.88 7.70
N LYS A 207 9.33 -17.31 8.18
CA LYS A 207 8.37 -18.05 9.01
C LYS A 207 7.84 -19.30 8.31
N ARG A 208 7.52 -19.21 7.01
CA ARG A 208 6.98 -20.36 6.25
C ARG A 208 8.03 -21.41 5.95
N ILE A 209 9.30 -21.02 5.85
CA ILE A 209 10.41 -21.94 5.65
C ILE A 209 10.78 -22.63 6.96
N LEU A 210 10.88 -21.90 8.09
CA LEU A 210 11.38 -22.41 9.35
C LEU A 210 10.29 -22.93 10.30
N CYS A 211 9.11 -22.31 10.28
CA CYS A 211 8.03 -22.62 11.21
C CYS A 211 6.71 -22.70 10.44
N PRO A 212 6.12 -23.89 10.29
CA PRO A 212 4.79 -24.00 9.71
C PRO A 212 3.76 -23.38 10.64
N SER A 213 2.69 -22.89 10.06
CA SER A 213 1.51 -22.48 10.82
C SER A 213 0.85 -23.75 11.41
N TRP A 214 0.65 -23.73 12.72
CA TRP A 214 -0.27 -24.60 13.47
C TRP A 214 -0.64 -25.95 12.79
N GLY A 215 0.12 -26.98 13.05
CA GLY A 215 -0.27 -28.37 12.79
C GLY A 215 0.15 -28.96 11.44
N GLU A 216 0.81 -28.21 10.56
CA GLU A 216 1.34 -28.72 9.30
C GLU A 216 2.85 -28.94 9.37
N ASN A 217 3.33 -29.89 8.59
CA ASN A 217 4.70 -30.39 8.62
C ASN A 217 5.73 -29.27 8.52
N LEU A 218 6.69 -29.27 9.44
CA LEU A 218 7.93 -28.50 9.35
C LEU A 218 8.54 -28.76 7.97
N THR A 219 9.08 -27.73 7.32
CA THR A 219 9.83 -27.96 6.09
C THR A 219 11.06 -28.85 6.37
N GLY A 220 11.57 -28.80 7.60
CA GLY A 220 12.81 -29.45 8.02
C GLY A 220 14.05 -28.57 7.81
N ALA A 221 13.91 -27.39 7.22
CA ALA A 221 15.00 -26.41 7.16
C ALA A 221 15.23 -25.80 8.55
N PHE A 222 16.47 -25.76 9.02
CA PHE A 222 16.81 -25.22 10.32
C PHE A 222 17.34 -23.78 10.30
N ARG A 223 17.72 -23.28 9.13
CA ARG A 223 18.16 -21.90 8.89
C ARG A 223 17.78 -21.45 7.49
N VAL A 224 17.51 -20.16 7.31
CA VAL A 224 17.32 -19.53 5.99
C VAL A 224 17.88 -18.11 5.97
N ASP A 225 18.65 -17.82 4.95
CA ASP A 225 19.15 -16.50 4.61
C ASP A 225 18.28 -15.94 3.48
N VAL A 226 17.59 -14.82 3.72
CA VAL A 226 16.72 -14.18 2.73
C VAL A 226 17.40 -12.89 2.29
N THR A 227 17.87 -12.86 1.04
CA THR A 227 18.43 -11.66 0.38
C THR A 227 17.31 -10.84 -0.26
N LYS A 228 16.34 -11.52 -0.86
CA LYS A 228 15.09 -10.96 -1.39
C LYS A 228 13.91 -11.84 -0.99
N PRO A 229 12.73 -11.23 -0.78
CA PRO A 229 12.44 -9.81 -0.84
C PRO A 229 13.04 -9.04 0.31
N VAL A 230 13.17 -7.71 0.16
CA VAL A 230 13.38 -6.77 1.26
C VAL A 230 12.03 -6.24 1.75
N TYR A 231 11.97 -5.78 3.00
CA TYR A 231 10.75 -5.16 3.50
C TYR A 231 10.37 -3.96 2.63
N THR A 232 9.16 -3.98 2.10
CA THR A 232 8.62 -2.91 1.26
C THR A 232 7.17 -2.65 1.67
N PRO A 233 6.85 -1.43 2.13
CA PRO A 233 5.47 -1.06 2.42
C PRO A 233 4.65 -1.03 1.13
N VAL A 234 3.40 -1.47 1.22
CA VAL A 234 2.45 -1.55 0.11
C VAL A 234 1.20 -0.75 0.48
N SER A 235 0.78 0.18 -0.38
CA SER A 235 -0.40 1.00 -0.11
C SER A 235 -1.70 0.19 -0.19
N ASP A 236 -2.77 0.68 0.44
CA ASP A 236 -4.08 0.03 0.48
C ASP A 236 -4.69 -0.25 -0.91
N THR A 237 -4.22 0.42 -1.96
CA THR A 237 -4.70 0.26 -3.34
C THR A 237 -3.79 -0.59 -4.22
N GLN A 238 -2.76 -1.16 -3.63
CA GLN A 238 -1.74 -1.95 -4.32
C GLN A 238 -1.82 -3.42 -3.92
N VAL A 239 -1.41 -4.30 -4.83
CA VAL A 239 -1.19 -5.73 -4.58
C VAL A 239 0.26 -6.09 -4.90
N ALA A 240 0.93 -6.79 -3.99
CA ALA A 240 2.28 -7.27 -4.22
C ALA A 240 2.26 -8.68 -4.83
N LYS A 241 2.95 -8.87 -5.94
CA LYS A 241 2.97 -10.10 -6.71
C LYS A 241 4.40 -10.56 -6.99
N PHE A 242 4.62 -11.86 -6.94
CA PHE A 242 5.89 -12.45 -7.33
C PHE A 242 6.19 -12.18 -8.80
N SER A 243 7.41 -11.71 -9.12
CA SER A 243 7.82 -11.33 -10.48
C SER A 243 8.08 -12.53 -11.40
N GLY A 244 8.23 -13.74 -10.82
CA GLY A 244 8.71 -14.93 -11.50
C GLY A 244 10.23 -15.14 -11.40
N HIS A 245 10.98 -14.18 -10.84
CA HIS A 245 12.42 -14.34 -10.63
C HIS A 245 12.72 -15.00 -9.29
N LEU A 246 13.00 -16.31 -9.36
CA LEU A 246 13.32 -17.14 -8.20
C LEU A 246 14.80 -17.55 -8.26
N THR A 247 15.56 -17.22 -7.23
CA THR A 247 16.91 -17.73 -7.00
C THR A 247 16.92 -18.45 -5.66
N VAL A 248 16.98 -19.78 -5.72
CA VAL A 248 16.99 -20.63 -4.53
C VAL A 248 18.20 -21.53 -4.58
N SER A 249 18.86 -21.68 -3.44
CA SER A 249 19.88 -22.70 -3.21
C SER A 249 19.79 -23.22 -1.79
N HIS A 250 20.29 -24.42 -1.58
CA HIS A 250 20.39 -24.99 -0.23
C HIS A 250 21.81 -25.47 0.06
N LYS A 251 22.09 -25.62 1.34
CA LYS A 251 23.33 -26.17 1.85
C LYS A 251 23.02 -27.25 2.88
N THR A 252 23.76 -28.34 2.78
CA THR A 252 23.72 -29.42 3.76
C THR A 252 24.80 -29.21 4.81
N GLU A 253 24.39 -29.05 6.06
CA GLU A 253 25.25 -28.87 7.21
C GLU A 253 24.74 -29.76 8.34
N SER A 254 25.62 -30.21 9.22
CA SER A 254 25.17 -30.83 10.48
C SER A 254 24.53 -29.76 11.34
N GLU A 255 23.33 -30.01 11.87
CA GLU A 255 22.70 -29.10 12.80
C GLU A 255 23.58 -28.92 14.04
N VAL A 256 24.03 -27.68 14.27
CA VAL A 256 24.80 -27.39 15.48
C VAL A 256 23.79 -27.09 16.58
N VAL A 257 23.63 -28.02 17.51
CA VAL A 257 22.80 -27.90 18.71
C VAL A 257 23.47 -26.97 19.72
#